data_201e8496f150b9225ba59b46153ed1ff
#
_entry.id   201e8496f150b9225ba59b46153ed1ff
#
_cell.length_a   1.000
_cell.length_b   1.000
_cell.length_c   1.000
_cell.angle_alpha   90.00
_cell.angle_beta   90.00
_cell.angle_gamma   90.00
#
_symmetry.space_group_name_H-M   'P 1'
#
loop_
_entity.id
_entity.type
_entity.pdbx_description
1 polymer ?
#
loop_
_entity_poly.entity_id
_entity_poly.type
_entity_poly.pdbx_seq_one_letter_code
_entity_poly.pdbx_strand_id
1 'polypeptide(L)'
;MDNAEIFVGLDIGTTAIKVIVAESNNGEMNVIGAGTQPSRGLSRGVIVDIDQAAGAIHAAIEQAEQKANVHIDSVILGIPANQLKIEPASGMVAVSEGNQTREITDRDVQNVTNAALLQSLPPEREIISITADEFVVDGFDDIQDPRGMMGVRLEMHGTMYTGPKTIVHNAKKAVEQAGLHVADVTVTPVALGQTVLNDGEQDFGTVIIDLGGGQTTAAVIHDHKLKYTTVDQEGGNYITKDISVVLNTSLADAEKIKRDYGFANTEDASDKNQFPVTVVGQNKPVQVSEEYLAEIIEARLQQIFETIRASLDEVSALELPGGVVLTGGVAALPGIVELAEDILGVNVRIYVPEQMGLRHPQNATALSLITYSGRQSETRRLVKDALMGEFVAQTSQAPVADGRTQRQQVANEASQQPSAKPKVSKEKKSRTNRVGDFIRNFFD
;
A
#
# COMPACT_ATOMS: atom_id res chain seq x y z
N MET A 1 15.65 -29.86 15.63
CA MET A 1 14.77 -29.65 14.46
C MET A 1 14.63 -28.17 14.38
N ASP A 2 15.31 -27.52 13.43
CA ASP A 2 15.18 -26.10 13.22
C ASP A 2 13.71 -25.85 12.87
N ASN A 3 13.04 -25.03 13.69
CA ASN A 3 11.67 -24.64 13.43
C ASN A 3 11.75 -23.64 12.25
N ALA A 4 11.44 -24.10 11.05
CA ALA A 4 11.33 -23.23 9.92
C ALA A 4 10.21 -22.21 10.20
N GLU A 5 10.53 -20.94 10.13
CA GLU A 5 9.56 -19.84 10.32
C GLU A 5 8.77 -19.65 9.02
N ILE A 6 7.43 -19.64 9.12
CA ILE A 6 6.55 -19.46 7.97
C ILE A 6 6.12 -18.00 7.90
N PHE A 7 6.31 -17.40 6.73
CA PHE A 7 5.89 -16.03 6.41
C PHE A 7 4.77 -16.06 5.37
N VAL A 8 3.70 -15.32 5.62
CA VAL A 8 2.56 -15.22 4.72
C VAL A 8 2.31 -13.77 4.36
N GLY A 9 2.61 -13.39 3.12
CA GLY A 9 2.38 -12.04 2.61
C GLY A 9 1.00 -11.94 1.97
N LEU A 10 0.23 -10.95 2.36
CA LEU A 10 -1.09 -10.64 1.80
C LEU A 10 -1.06 -9.27 1.11
N ASP A 11 -1.19 -9.29 -0.22
CA ASP A 11 -1.39 -8.12 -1.08
C ASP A 11 -2.87 -8.02 -1.46
N ILE A 12 -3.55 -6.99 -0.96
CA ILE A 12 -4.96 -6.71 -1.26
C ILE A 12 -5.01 -5.72 -2.44
N GLY A 13 -4.75 -6.22 -3.65
CA GLY A 13 -4.75 -5.40 -4.87
C GLY A 13 -6.17 -5.17 -5.42
N THR A 14 -6.37 -4.09 -6.18
CA THR A 14 -7.69 -3.72 -6.77
C THR A 14 -8.23 -4.76 -7.74
N THR A 15 -7.36 -5.46 -8.46
CA THR A 15 -7.76 -6.46 -9.48
C THR A 15 -7.69 -7.88 -8.95
N ALA A 16 -6.70 -8.17 -8.13
CA ALA A 16 -6.50 -9.49 -7.55
C ALA A 16 -5.94 -9.39 -6.13
N ILE A 17 -6.43 -10.24 -5.24
CA ILE A 17 -5.83 -10.52 -3.94
C ILE A 17 -4.79 -11.62 -4.14
N LYS A 18 -3.60 -11.40 -3.62
CA LYS A 18 -2.49 -12.33 -3.74
C LYS A 18 -1.95 -12.70 -2.36
N VAL A 19 -1.72 -13.98 -2.17
CA VAL A 19 -1.13 -14.55 -0.97
C VAL A 19 0.11 -15.32 -1.40
N ILE A 20 1.24 -15.07 -0.74
CA ILE A 20 2.46 -15.85 -0.93
C ILE A 20 2.87 -16.41 0.42
N VAL A 21 3.15 -17.72 0.44
CA VAL A 21 3.62 -18.45 1.62
C VAL A 21 5.06 -18.86 1.38
N ALA A 22 5.93 -18.49 2.29
CA ALA A 22 7.32 -18.90 2.24
C ALA A 22 7.79 -19.44 3.60
N GLU A 23 8.74 -20.37 3.53
CA GLU A 23 9.47 -20.92 4.65
C GLU A 23 10.86 -20.28 4.70
N SER A 24 11.25 -19.76 5.85
CA SER A 24 12.60 -19.24 6.08
C SER A 24 13.49 -20.31 6.69
N ASN A 25 14.54 -20.66 5.98
CA ASN A 25 15.58 -21.56 6.46
C ASN A 25 16.92 -20.80 6.48
N ASN A 26 17.46 -20.52 7.67
CA ASN A 26 18.73 -19.79 7.83
C ASN A 26 18.81 -18.46 7.05
N GLY A 27 17.68 -17.73 6.94
CA GLY A 27 17.59 -16.45 6.24
C GLY A 27 17.31 -16.54 4.73
N GLU A 28 17.28 -17.76 4.16
CA GLU A 28 16.81 -17.97 2.79
C GLU A 28 15.31 -18.23 2.78
N MET A 29 14.60 -17.45 1.93
CA MET A 29 13.15 -17.54 1.77
C MET A 29 12.79 -18.47 0.61
N ASN A 30 12.16 -19.59 0.93
CA ASN A 30 11.67 -20.56 -0.04
C ASN A 30 10.14 -20.45 -0.17
N VAL A 31 9.64 -20.07 -1.34
CA VAL A 31 8.20 -20.02 -1.59
C VAL A 31 7.65 -21.45 -1.67
N ILE A 32 6.69 -21.77 -0.79
CA ILE A 32 6.06 -23.10 -0.69
C ILE A 32 4.62 -23.11 -1.18
N GLY A 33 3.98 -21.92 -1.30
CA GLY A 33 2.61 -21.82 -1.79
C GLY A 33 2.25 -20.41 -2.23
N ALA A 34 1.24 -20.30 -3.10
CA ALA A 34 0.67 -19.02 -3.51
C ALA A 34 -0.81 -19.16 -3.83
N GLY A 35 -1.60 -18.20 -3.41
CA GLY A 35 -3.01 -18.06 -3.73
C GLY A 35 -3.29 -16.77 -4.49
N THR A 36 -4.20 -16.80 -5.45
CA THR A 36 -4.63 -15.61 -6.18
C THR A 36 -6.11 -15.69 -6.46
N GLN A 37 -6.85 -14.65 -6.09
CA GLN A 37 -8.28 -14.55 -6.36
C GLN A 37 -8.62 -13.18 -6.95
N PRO A 38 -9.59 -13.09 -7.87
CA PRO A 38 -10.11 -11.81 -8.31
C PRO A 38 -10.63 -10.99 -7.14
N SER A 39 -10.22 -9.74 -7.04
CA SER A 39 -10.66 -8.84 -5.98
C SER A 39 -12.13 -8.49 -6.12
N ARG A 40 -12.79 -8.37 -4.99
CA ARG A 40 -14.15 -7.85 -4.86
C ARG A 40 -14.18 -6.85 -3.71
N GLY A 41 -15.08 -5.86 -3.82
CA GLY A 41 -15.21 -4.85 -2.76
C GLY A 41 -14.05 -3.84 -2.69
N LEU A 42 -13.22 -3.73 -3.75
CA LEU A 42 -12.13 -2.76 -3.83
C LEU A 42 -12.36 -1.74 -4.95
N SER A 43 -11.89 -0.53 -4.72
CA SER A 43 -11.84 0.55 -5.72
C SER A 43 -10.59 1.38 -5.51
N ARG A 44 -9.77 1.57 -6.55
CA ARG A 44 -8.58 2.43 -6.54
C ARG A 44 -7.66 2.17 -5.34
N GLY A 45 -7.32 0.90 -5.11
CA GLY A 45 -6.45 0.48 -4.00
C GLY A 45 -7.07 0.52 -2.60
N VAL A 46 -8.36 0.85 -2.46
CA VAL A 46 -9.03 0.99 -1.17
C VAL A 46 -10.21 0.03 -1.06
N ILE A 47 -10.42 -0.57 0.12
CA ILE A 47 -11.57 -1.41 0.41
C ILE A 47 -12.80 -0.53 0.64
N VAL A 48 -13.84 -0.76 -0.18
CA VAL A 48 -15.13 -0.06 -0.12
C VAL A 48 -16.27 -0.98 0.34
N ASP A 49 -16.04 -2.31 0.32
CA ASP A 49 -16.96 -3.33 0.83
C ASP A 49 -16.14 -4.42 1.54
N ILE A 50 -16.20 -4.41 2.87
CA ILE A 50 -15.37 -5.28 3.71
C ILE A 50 -15.77 -6.74 3.57
N ASP A 51 -17.08 -7.05 3.47
CA ASP A 51 -17.58 -8.43 3.37
C ASP A 51 -17.12 -9.09 2.08
N GLN A 52 -17.22 -8.39 0.96
CA GLN A 52 -16.76 -8.90 -0.33
C GLN A 52 -15.23 -9.07 -0.36
N ALA A 53 -14.49 -8.14 0.24
CA ALA A 53 -13.03 -8.23 0.34
C ALA A 53 -12.62 -9.42 1.22
N ALA A 54 -13.25 -9.60 2.38
CA ALA A 54 -13.00 -10.73 3.29
C ALA A 54 -13.25 -12.09 2.61
N GLY A 55 -14.35 -12.23 1.86
CA GLY A 55 -14.63 -13.45 1.10
C GLY A 55 -13.57 -13.75 0.04
N ALA A 56 -13.05 -12.73 -0.64
CA ALA A 56 -12.00 -12.91 -1.64
C ALA A 56 -10.63 -13.21 -0.98
N ILE A 57 -10.32 -12.61 0.18
CA ILE A 57 -9.14 -12.92 0.99
C ILE A 57 -9.19 -14.39 1.44
N HIS A 58 -10.29 -14.82 2.02
CA HIS A 58 -10.48 -16.19 2.48
C HIS A 58 -10.23 -17.21 1.35
N ALA A 59 -10.82 -16.98 0.17
CA ALA A 59 -10.62 -17.87 -0.98
C ALA A 59 -9.16 -17.89 -1.50
N ALA A 60 -8.42 -16.76 -1.40
CA ALA A 60 -7.00 -16.71 -1.74
C ALA A 60 -6.15 -17.46 -0.73
N ILE A 61 -6.49 -17.37 0.56
CA ILE A 61 -5.83 -18.10 1.65
C ILE A 61 -6.04 -19.60 1.49
N GLU A 62 -7.28 -20.06 1.31
CA GLU A 62 -7.56 -21.50 1.08
C GLU A 62 -6.75 -22.06 -0.10
N GLN A 63 -6.61 -21.31 -1.18
CA GLN A 63 -5.80 -21.72 -2.33
C GLN A 63 -4.31 -21.81 -1.97
N ALA A 64 -3.80 -20.88 -1.15
CA ALA A 64 -2.41 -20.88 -0.69
C ALA A 64 -2.14 -22.05 0.25
N GLU A 65 -3.02 -22.32 1.23
CA GLU A 65 -2.96 -23.45 2.16
C GLU A 65 -2.90 -24.79 1.44
N GLN A 66 -3.79 -24.98 0.44
CA GLN A 66 -3.81 -26.21 -0.37
C GLN A 66 -2.49 -26.46 -1.10
N LYS A 67 -1.83 -25.42 -1.61
CA LYS A 67 -0.55 -25.56 -2.31
C LYS A 67 0.64 -25.69 -1.38
N ALA A 68 0.64 -24.95 -0.27
CA ALA A 68 1.70 -24.98 0.72
C ALA A 68 1.60 -26.21 1.66
N ASN A 69 0.43 -26.83 1.74
CA ASN A 69 0.09 -27.89 2.71
C ASN A 69 0.35 -27.46 4.16
N VAL A 70 0.03 -26.21 4.49
CA VAL A 70 0.11 -25.63 5.84
C VAL A 70 -1.19 -24.91 6.16
N HIS A 71 -1.52 -24.78 7.44
CA HIS A 71 -2.62 -23.93 7.88
C HIS A 71 -2.11 -22.51 8.14
N ILE A 72 -2.89 -21.51 7.75
CA ILE A 72 -2.54 -20.08 7.82
C ILE A 72 -3.47 -19.39 8.83
N ASP A 73 -2.92 -19.00 9.97
CA ASP A 73 -3.66 -18.26 11.01
C ASP A 73 -3.38 -16.75 10.95
N SER A 74 -2.24 -16.35 10.40
CA SER A 74 -1.78 -14.96 10.42
C SER A 74 -1.09 -14.54 9.13
N VAL A 75 -1.13 -13.24 8.83
CA VAL A 75 -0.58 -12.66 7.61
C VAL A 75 0.18 -11.35 7.87
N ILE A 76 1.15 -11.07 7.00
CA ILE A 76 1.80 -9.78 6.84
C ILE A 76 0.95 -8.98 5.85
N LEU A 77 0.33 -7.92 6.34
CA LEU A 77 -0.59 -7.10 5.55
C LEU A 77 0.13 -5.94 4.86
N GLY A 78 0.05 -5.89 3.53
CA GLY A 78 0.48 -4.74 2.73
C GLY A 78 -0.55 -3.62 2.75
N ILE A 79 -0.13 -2.39 3.12
CA ILE A 79 -0.96 -1.19 3.02
C ILE A 79 -0.45 -0.33 1.85
N PRO A 80 -1.32 0.08 0.92
CA PRO A 80 -0.93 0.93 -0.20
C PRO A 80 -0.59 2.36 0.25
N ALA A 81 0.15 3.09 -0.61
CA ALA A 81 0.63 4.44 -0.31
C ALA A 81 -0.42 5.56 -0.47
N ASN A 82 -1.70 5.22 -0.54
CA ASN A 82 -2.77 6.20 -0.70
C ASN A 82 -2.77 7.22 0.46
N GLN A 83 -2.48 8.49 0.15
CA GLN A 83 -2.36 9.59 1.12
C GLN A 83 -1.34 9.30 2.26
N LEU A 84 -0.31 8.53 1.96
CA LEU A 84 0.79 8.27 2.89
C LEU A 84 1.50 9.58 3.23
N LYS A 85 1.87 9.74 4.50
CA LYS A 85 2.85 10.74 4.93
C LYS A 85 4.05 10.04 5.56
N ILE A 86 5.20 10.58 5.27
CA ILE A 86 6.50 10.13 5.76
C ILE A 86 6.96 11.21 6.72
N GLU A 87 7.06 10.89 8.00
CA GLU A 87 7.33 11.86 9.06
C GLU A 87 8.51 11.37 9.93
N PRO A 88 9.40 12.25 10.38
CA PRO A 88 10.45 11.86 11.31
C PRO A 88 9.83 11.42 12.64
N ALA A 89 10.40 10.38 13.23
CA ALA A 89 10.04 9.90 14.56
C ALA A 89 11.26 9.99 15.49
N SER A 90 11.04 10.43 16.72
CA SER A 90 12.08 10.43 17.75
C SER A 90 11.49 10.12 19.10
N GLY A 91 12.20 9.33 19.88
CA GLY A 91 11.85 9.00 21.26
C GLY A 91 13.09 9.04 22.14
N MET A 92 12.90 9.26 23.44
CA MET A 92 13.97 9.27 24.43
C MET A 92 13.46 8.65 25.74
N VAL A 93 14.26 7.79 26.34
CA VAL A 93 13.98 7.20 27.66
C VAL A 93 15.23 7.19 28.54
N ALA A 94 15.03 7.29 29.85
CA ALA A 94 16.10 7.00 30.81
C ALA A 94 16.20 5.50 30.99
N VAL A 95 17.41 4.96 30.83
CA VAL A 95 17.73 3.54 31.02
C VAL A 95 18.04 3.26 32.48
N SER A 96 18.60 4.25 33.19
CA SER A 96 19.07 4.10 34.57
C SER A 96 17.96 4.07 35.61
N GLU A 97 18.12 3.27 36.63
CA GLU A 97 17.42 3.41 37.91
C GLU A 97 18.33 4.19 38.88
N GLY A 98 18.02 5.49 39.09
CA GLY A 98 18.72 6.33 40.08
C GLY A 98 20.19 6.61 39.76
N ASN A 99 20.56 7.20 38.69
CA ASN A 99 21.94 7.60 38.29
C ASN A 99 22.99 6.50 38.10
N GLN A 100 22.61 5.24 38.10
CA GLN A 100 23.55 4.13 37.81
C GLN A 100 23.36 3.66 36.36
N THR A 101 24.45 3.56 35.63
CA THR A 101 24.46 2.93 34.31
C THR A 101 24.06 1.47 34.44
N ARG A 102 23.19 0.99 33.55
CA ARG A 102 22.90 -0.42 33.37
C ARG A 102 22.89 -0.83 31.91
N GLU A 103 22.85 -2.09 31.67
CA GLU A 103 22.72 -2.68 30.33
C GLU A 103 21.35 -2.37 29.74
N ILE A 104 21.36 -2.00 28.45
CA ILE A 104 20.15 -1.75 27.64
C ILE A 104 19.55 -3.10 27.24
N THR A 105 18.26 -3.25 27.45
CA THR A 105 17.49 -4.47 27.19
C THR A 105 16.46 -4.28 26.10
N ASP A 106 15.84 -5.37 25.63
CA ASP A 106 14.71 -5.35 24.67
C ASP A 106 13.59 -4.43 25.15
N ARG A 107 13.31 -4.40 26.47
CA ARG A 107 12.29 -3.52 27.06
C ARG A 107 12.62 -2.04 26.90
N ASP A 108 13.89 -1.67 26.92
CA ASP A 108 14.30 -0.28 26.70
C ASP A 108 14.12 0.14 25.26
N VAL A 109 14.39 -0.76 24.31
CA VAL A 109 14.09 -0.55 22.88
C VAL A 109 12.58 -0.38 22.66
N GLN A 110 11.75 -1.20 23.28
CA GLN A 110 10.29 -1.05 23.22
C GLN A 110 9.84 0.28 23.87
N ASN A 111 10.40 0.65 25.01
CA ASN A 111 10.04 1.88 25.72
C ASN A 111 10.42 3.14 24.92
N VAL A 112 11.61 3.18 24.29
CA VAL A 112 12.01 4.33 23.47
C VAL A 112 11.18 4.41 22.19
N THR A 113 10.79 3.28 21.63
CA THR A 113 9.84 3.22 20.51
C THR A 113 8.47 3.76 20.93
N ASN A 114 7.93 3.30 22.07
CA ASN A 114 6.66 3.82 22.58
C ASN A 114 6.71 5.33 22.81
N ALA A 115 7.85 5.87 23.31
CA ALA A 115 8.03 7.30 23.42
C ALA A 115 7.98 8.02 22.06
N ALA A 116 8.54 7.42 21.01
CA ALA A 116 8.48 7.95 19.63
C ALA A 116 7.04 7.90 19.06
N LEU A 117 6.23 6.92 19.45
CA LEU A 117 4.85 6.78 19.01
C LEU A 117 3.87 7.77 19.65
N LEU A 118 4.26 8.45 20.76
CA LEU A 118 3.42 9.43 21.45
C LEU A 118 3.25 10.76 20.70
N GLN A 119 3.51 10.80 19.41
CA GLN A 119 3.31 11.99 18.59
C GLN A 119 1.81 12.28 18.40
N SER A 120 1.44 13.57 18.47
CA SER A 120 0.07 14.00 18.21
C SER A 120 -0.24 13.94 16.73
N LEU A 121 -1.07 12.99 16.33
CA LEU A 121 -1.59 12.86 14.98
C LEU A 121 -2.98 13.50 14.83
N PRO A 122 -3.33 13.98 13.63
CA PRO A 122 -4.70 14.32 13.30
C PRO A 122 -5.64 13.12 13.52
N PRO A 123 -6.88 13.34 13.99
CA PRO A 123 -7.81 12.25 14.37
C PRO A 123 -8.16 11.28 13.24
N GLU A 124 -8.06 11.75 11.98
CA GLU A 124 -8.34 10.97 10.78
C GLU A 124 -7.15 10.10 10.32
N ARG A 125 -6.00 10.20 10.99
CA ARG A 125 -4.79 9.45 10.64
C ARG A 125 -4.38 8.48 11.73
N GLU A 126 -3.69 7.41 11.32
CA GLU A 126 -3.03 6.50 12.26
C GLU A 126 -1.63 6.11 11.74
N ILE A 127 -0.79 5.64 12.63
CA ILE A 127 0.53 5.11 12.31
C ILE A 127 0.34 3.75 11.63
N ILE A 128 0.91 3.59 10.43
CA ILE A 128 0.91 2.32 9.70
C ILE A 128 2.12 1.49 10.08
N SER A 129 3.30 2.15 10.10
CA SER A 129 4.57 1.51 10.40
C SER A 129 5.57 2.53 10.93
N ILE A 130 6.57 2.06 11.66
CA ILE A 130 7.72 2.83 12.12
C ILE A 130 8.99 2.03 11.86
N THR A 131 10.04 2.71 11.42
CA THR A 131 11.37 2.13 11.25
C THR A 131 12.37 2.91 12.09
N ALA A 132 13.19 2.21 12.87
CA ALA A 132 14.34 2.83 13.51
C ALA A 132 15.46 3.00 12.48
N ASP A 133 15.96 4.20 12.34
CA ASP A 133 17.10 4.54 11.49
C ASP A 133 18.39 4.35 12.27
N GLU A 134 18.43 4.86 13.50
CA GLU A 134 19.54 4.75 14.43
C GLU A 134 19.08 4.85 15.89
N PHE A 135 19.93 4.41 16.78
CA PHE A 135 19.83 4.67 18.22
C PHE A 135 21.02 5.53 18.66
N VAL A 136 20.77 6.31 19.72
CA VAL A 136 21.79 7.13 20.38
C VAL A 136 21.87 6.72 21.84
N VAL A 137 23.05 6.32 22.32
CA VAL A 137 23.31 5.94 23.73
C VAL A 137 24.26 6.94 24.34
N ASP A 138 23.79 7.70 25.35
CA ASP A 138 24.54 8.73 26.05
C ASP A 138 25.23 9.76 25.12
N GLY A 139 24.63 10.02 23.93
CA GLY A 139 25.15 10.96 22.94
C GLY A 139 26.06 10.34 21.86
N PHE A 140 26.26 9.03 21.87
CA PHE A 140 26.90 8.29 20.78
C PHE A 140 25.82 7.82 19.81
N ASP A 141 25.90 8.25 18.57
CA ASP A 141 24.98 8.03 17.45
C ASP A 141 25.38 6.82 16.58
N ASP A 142 24.71 6.63 15.43
CA ASP A 142 24.91 5.55 14.44
C ASP A 142 24.81 4.11 15.00
N ILE A 143 24.13 3.91 16.13
CA ILE A 143 23.98 2.60 16.74
C ILE A 143 22.79 1.89 16.10
N GLN A 144 23.01 0.71 15.51
CA GLN A 144 21.96 -0.11 14.88
C GLN A 144 21.28 -1.05 15.88
N ASP A 145 22.00 -1.53 16.89
CA ASP A 145 21.48 -2.36 17.97
C ASP A 145 22.07 -1.89 19.30
N PRO A 146 21.30 -1.22 20.14
CA PRO A 146 21.78 -0.71 21.43
C PRO A 146 21.78 -1.76 22.54
N ARG A 147 21.22 -2.96 22.31
CA ARG A 147 21.07 -4.01 23.34
C ARG A 147 22.43 -4.52 23.80
N GLY A 148 22.57 -4.74 25.10
CA GLY A 148 23.84 -5.13 25.72
C GLY A 148 24.81 -3.98 25.96
N MET A 149 24.57 -2.78 25.44
CA MET A 149 25.39 -1.61 25.74
C MET A 149 25.04 -1.03 27.12
N MET A 150 26.05 -0.51 27.82
CA MET A 150 25.87 0.22 29.08
C MET A 150 25.47 1.65 28.79
N GLY A 151 24.41 2.15 29.42
CA GLY A 151 23.96 3.52 29.21
C GLY A 151 23.05 4.05 30.33
N VAL A 152 22.85 5.36 30.33
CA VAL A 152 21.92 6.10 31.20
C VAL A 152 20.72 6.57 30.41
N ARG A 153 20.93 6.93 29.12
CA ARG A 153 19.92 7.48 28.23
C ARG A 153 19.96 6.76 26.87
N LEU A 154 18.79 6.36 26.42
CA LEU A 154 18.60 5.81 25.08
C LEU A 154 17.66 6.73 24.30
N GLU A 155 18.10 7.11 23.10
CA GLU A 155 17.28 7.82 22.12
C GLU A 155 17.13 6.96 20.87
N MET A 156 16.04 7.13 20.15
CA MET A 156 15.77 6.50 18.85
C MET A 156 15.41 7.60 17.85
N HIS A 157 16.05 7.60 16.71
CA HIS A 157 15.63 8.37 15.54
C HIS A 157 15.16 7.41 14.46
N GLY A 158 14.10 7.78 13.76
CA GLY A 158 13.51 6.90 12.78
C GLY A 158 12.52 7.62 11.86
N THR A 159 11.86 6.82 11.05
CA THR A 159 10.86 7.26 10.10
C THR A 159 9.52 6.62 10.43
N MET A 160 8.49 7.43 10.56
CA MET A 160 7.11 7.03 10.81
C MET A 160 6.27 7.20 9.55
N TYR A 161 5.52 6.17 9.21
CA TYR A 161 4.59 6.16 8.09
C TYR A 161 3.18 6.25 8.61
N THR A 162 2.45 7.32 8.24
CA THR A 162 1.07 7.53 8.66
C THR A 162 0.12 7.55 7.46
N GLY A 163 -1.10 7.09 7.67
CA GLY A 163 -2.12 7.04 6.62
C GLY A 163 -3.53 7.30 7.12
N PRO A 164 -4.53 7.41 6.22
CA PRO A 164 -5.91 7.56 6.62
C PRO A 164 -6.37 6.36 7.45
N LYS A 165 -6.92 6.63 8.61
CA LYS A 165 -7.42 5.61 9.55
C LYS A 165 -8.43 4.65 8.91
N THR A 166 -9.28 5.17 8.01
CA THR A 166 -10.27 4.36 7.30
C THR A 166 -9.64 3.31 6.39
N ILE A 167 -8.53 3.62 5.71
CA ILE A 167 -7.84 2.69 4.80
C ILE A 167 -7.25 1.55 5.63
N VAL A 168 -6.52 1.88 6.68
CA VAL A 168 -5.85 0.88 7.54
C VAL A 168 -6.86 0.03 8.28
N HIS A 169 -7.89 0.67 8.87
CA HIS A 169 -8.96 -0.02 9.59
C HIS A 169 -9.72 -1.01 8.69
N ASN A 170 -10.14 -0.57 7.49
CA ASN A 170 -10.89 -1.44 6.58
C ASN A 170 -10.05 -2.63 6.13
N ALA A 171 -8.74 -2.43 5.88
CA ALA A 171 -7.84 -3.50 5.50
C ALA A 171 -7.67 -4.54 6.62
N LYS A 172 -7.37 -4.09 7.85
CA LYS A 172 -7.29 -4.98 9.03
C LYS A 172 -8.62 -5.69 9.27
N LYS A 173 -9.74 -4.97 9.18
CA LYS A 173 -11.08 -5.54 9.41
C LYS A 173 -11.46 -6.62 8.40
N ALA A 174 -11.09 -6.45 7.12
CA ALA A 174 -11.32 -7.46 6.10
C ALA A 174 -10.48 -8.74 6.35
N VAL A 175 -9.24 -8.59 6.84
CA VAL A 175 -8.39 -9.72 7.24
C VAL A 175 -8.98 -10.46 8.44
N GLU A 176 -9.38 -9.74 9.50
CA GLU A 176 -10.04 -10.31 10.68
C GLU A 176 -11.33 -11.05 10.30
N GLN A 177 -12.15 -10.47 9.41
CA GLN A 177 -13.39 -11.06 8.95
C GLN A 177 -13.17 -12.29 8.05
N ALA A 178 -12.00 -12.39 7.40
CA ALA A 178 -11.56 -13.61 6.71
C ALA A 178 -11.10 -14.73 7.67
N GLY A 179 -11.10 -14.48 8.99
CA GLY A 179 -10.70 -15.44 10.03
C GLY A 179 -9.21 -15.44 10.35
N LEU A 180 -8.48 -14.39 9.99
CA LEU A 180 -7.03 -14.30 10.12
C LEU A 180 -6.60 -13.22 11.11
N HIS A 181 -5.40 -13.38 11.66
CA HIS A 181 -4.73 -12.34 12.43
C HIS A 181 -3.75 -11.55 11.56
N VAL A 182 -3.64 -10.25 11.82
CA VAL A 182 -2.60 -9.41 11.23
C VAL A 182 -1.36 -9.49 12.11
N ALA A 183 -0.36 -10.25 11.66
CA ALA A 183 0.90 -10.41 12.39
C ALA A 183 1.83 -9.19 12.24
N ASP A 184 1.82 -8.56 11.06
CA ASP A 184 2.60 -7.37 10.75
C ASP A 184 1.88 -6.50 9.72
N VAL A 185 2.13 -5.19 9.76
CA VAL A 185 1.62 -4.23 8.78
C VAL A 185 2.80 -3.49 8.16
N THR A 186 2.85 -3.50 6.84
CA THR A 186 3.95 -2.86 6.12
C THR A 186 3.41 -2.02 4.96
N VAL A 187 3.97 -0.82 4.79
CA VAL A 187 3.69 0.01 3.61
C VAL A 187 4.31 -0.62 2.37
N THR A 188 3.53 -0.90 1.34
CA THR A 188 4.00 -1.65 0.16
C THR A 188 5.21 -1.03 -0.53
N PRO A 189 5.35 0.30 -0.74
CA PRO A 189 6.56 0.89 -1.29
C PRO A 189 7.83 0.66 -0.48
N VAL A 190 7.73 0.57 0.86
CA VAL A 190 8.89 0.27 1.73
C VAL A 190 9.37 -1.15 1.49
N ALA A 191 8.45 -2.12 1.45
CA ALA A 191 8.78 -3.51 1.16
C ALA A 191 9.36 -3.69 -0.25
N LEU A 192 8.77 -3.02 -1.25
CA LEU A 192 9.27 -3.04 -2.63
C LEU A 192 10.70 -2.50 -2.70
N GLY A 193 11.00 -1.34 -2.09
CA GLY A 193 12.32 -0.73 -2.07
C GLY A 193 13.41 -1.69 -1.62
N GLN A 194 13.16 -2.42 -0.55
CA GLN A 194 14.10 -3.38 0.04
C GLN A 194 14.22 -4.71 -0.75
N THR A 195 13.36 -4.95 -1.72
CA THR A 195 13.29 -6.26 -2.40
C THR A 195 13.64 -6.18 -3.87
N VAL A 196 13.16 -5.13 -4.56
CA VAL A 196 13.30 -5.03 -6.03
C VAL A 196 14.57 -4.28 -6.46
N LEU A 197 15.19 -3.57 -5.52
CA LEU A 197 16.42 -2.79 -5.74
C LEU A 197 17.63 -3.51 -5.16
N ASN A 198 18.75 -3.42 -5.88
CA ASN A 198 20.03 -3.80 -5.31
C ASN A 198 20.58 -2.71 -4.36
N ASP A 199 21.66 -3.01 -3.67
CA ASP A 199 22.26 -2.13 -2.66
C ASP A 199 22.64 -0.76 -3.21
N GLY A 200 23.32 -0.73 -4.36
CA GLY A 200 23.69 0.54 -5.01
C GLY A 200 22.50 1.36 -5.49
N GLU A 201 21.44 0.72 -5.98
CA GLU A 201 20.19 1.40 -6.36
C GLU A 201 19.50 2.02 -5.14
N GLN A 202 19.58 1.37 -3.97
CA GLN A 202 19.06 1.91 -2.72
C GLN A 202 19.91 3.06 -2.17
N ASP A 203 21.23 2.95 -2.24
CA ASP A 203 22.16 3.97 -1.77
C ASP A 203 22.06 5.27 -2.59
N PHE A 204 22.23 5.16 -3.92
CA PHE A 204 22.32 6.32 -4.81
C PHE A 204 20.98 6.87 -5.26
N GLY A 205 19.93 6.13 -5.01
CA GLY A 205 18.56 6.55 -5.27
C GLY A 205 17.98 6.04 -6.59
N THR A 206 16.76 5.52 -6.50
CA THR A 206 16.01 4.92 -7.61
C THR A 206 14.52 5.18 -7.43
N VAL A 207 13.81 5.34 -8.53
CA VAL A 207 12.34 5.41 -8.53
C VAL A 207 11.77 4.02 -8.83
N ILE A 208 10.81 3.57 -8.04
CA ILE A 208 10.00 2.38 -8.33
C ILE A 208 8.62 2.83 -8.78
N ILE A 209 8.12 2.31 -9.89
CA ILE A 209 6.74 2.54 -10.35
C ILE A 209 6.02 1.20 -10.37
N ASP A 210 5.04 1.03 -9.48
CA ASP A 210 4.13 -0.11 -9.45
C ASP A 210 2.88 0.21 -10.30
N LEU A 211 2.83 -0.37 -11.50
CA LEU A 211 1.74 -0.24 -12.46
C LEU A 211 0.64 -1.26 -12.14
N GLY A 212 -0.22 -0.92 -11.19
CA GLY A 212 -1.31 -1.77 -10.73
C GLY A 212 -2.54 -1.77 -11.65
N GLY A 213 -3.58 -2.53 -11.26
CA GLY A 213 -4.85 -2.53 -11.98
C GLY A 213 -5.69 -1.29 -11.73
N GLY A 214 -5.81 -0.85 -10.48
CA GLY A 214 -6.68 0.27 -10.08
C GLY A 214 -5.97 1.57 -9.81
N GLN A 215 -4.66 1.55 -9.70
CA GLN A 215 -3.80 2.72 -9.44
C GLN A 215 -2.38 2.44 -9.87
N THR A 216 -1.60 3.51 -10.06
CA THR A 216 -0.16 3.49 -10.27
C THR A 216 0.51 4.21 -9.11
N THR A 217 1.50 3.58 -8.50
CA THR A 217 2.23 4.14 -7.36
C THR A 217 3.69 4.36 -7.75
N ALA A 218 4.20 5.58 -7.60
CA ALA A 218 5.62 5.85 -7.69
C ALA A 218 6.21 6.06 -6.30
N ALA A 219 7.40 5.51 -6.05
CA ALA A 219 8.12 5.58 -4.80
C ALA A 219 9.59 5.88 -5.05
N VAL A 220 10.13 6.85 -4.33
CA VAL A 220 11.53 7.25 -4.40
C VAL A 220 12.26 6.64 -3.22
N ILE A 221 13.20 5.76 -3.51
CA ILE A 221 14.10 5.16 -2.54
C ILE A 221 15.46 5.83 -2.67
N HIS A 222 16.03 6.26 -1.56
CA HIS A 222 17.37 6.82 -1.49
C HIS A 222 17.90 6.62 -0.07
N ASP A 223 19.16 6.24 0.04
CA ASP A 223 19.78 6.00 1.36
C ASP A 223 19.02 4.91 2.14
N HIS A 224 18.64 3.82 1.44
CA HIS A 224 17.82 2.70 1.93
C HIS A 224 16.46 3.08 2.52
N LYS A 225 15.96 4.29 2.26
CA LYS A 225 14.72 4.83 2.84
C LYS A 225 13.74 5.27 1.77
N LEU A 226 12.47 5.09 2.05
CA LEU A 226 11.40 5.71 1.26
C LEU A 226 11.39 7.22 1.57
N LYS A 227 11.78 8.04 0.60
CA LYS A 227 11.83 9.51 0.74
C LYS A 227 10.57 10.20 0.27
N TYR A 228 9.94 9.67 -0.78
CA TYR A 228 8.75 10.24 -1.39
C TYR A 228 7.88 9.16 -2.02
N THR A 229 6.58 9.40 -2.08
CA THR A 229 5.66 8.55 -2.84
C THR A 229 4.47 9.36 -3.35
N THR A 230 4.03 9.03 -4.55
CA THR A 230 2.82 9.56 -5.17
C THR A 230 1.96 8.42 -5.72
N VAL A 231 0.66 8.64 -5.77
CA VAL A 231 -0.31 7.65 -6.27
C VAL A 231 -1.22 8.32 -7.28
N ASP A 232 -1.15 7.87 -8.53
CA ASP A 232 -2.16 8.14 -9.53
C ASP A 232 -3.26 7.08 -9.41
N GLN A 233 -4.52 7.51 -9.39
CA GLN A 233 -5.68 6.63 -9.28
C GLN A 233 -6.10 6.01 -10.63
N GLU A 234 -5.21 5.97 -11.59
CA GLU A 234 -5.35 5.30 -12.88
C GLU A 234 -4.36 4.14 -12.98
N GLY A 235 -4.76 3.09 -13.68
CA GLY A 235 -3.98 1.87 -13.89
C GLY A 235 -4.61 0.99 -14.96
N GLY A 236 -4.28 -0.29 -14.98
CA GLY A 236 -4.70 -1.24 -16.01
C GLY A 236 -6.21 -1.35 -16.26
N ASN A 237 -7.03 -1.05 -15.26
CA ASN A 237 -8.49 -1.05 -15.42
C ASN A 237 -8.99 0.12 -16.27
N TYR A 238 -8.28 1.25 -16.30
CA TYR A 238 -8.59 2.37 -17.19
C TYR A 238 -8.24 2.02 -18.62
N ILE A 239 -7.10 1.37 -18.87
CA ILE A 239 -6.75 0.82 -20.19
C ILE A 239 -7.86 -0.12 -20.68
N THR A 240 -8.29 -1.06 -19.83
CA THR A 240 -9.39 -1.99 -20.15
C THR A 240 -10.68 -1.26 -20.47
N LYS A 241 -11.00 -0.21 -19.72
CA LYS A 241 -12.19 0.60 -19.95
C LYS A 241 -12.10 1.36 -21.29
N ASP A 242 -10.95 1.93 -21.62
CA ASP A 242 -10.75 2.63 -22.89
C ASP A 242 -10.91 1.66 -24.07
N ILE A 243 -10.31 0.46 -24.01
CA ILE A 243 -10.50 -0.60 -25.00
C ILE A 243 -11.99 -0.97 -25.12
N SER A 244 -12.69 -1.17 -24.00
CA SER A 244 -14.11 -1.50 -23.99
C SER A 244 -14.96 -0.45 -24.68
N VAL A 245 -14.69 0.84 -24.43
CA VAL A 245 -15.43 1.96 -25.02
C VAL A 245 -15.12 2.12 -26.50
N VAL A 246 -13.85 2.14 -26.88
CA VAL A 246 -13.42 2.36 -28.27
C VAL A 246 -13.84 1.22 -29.19
N LEU A 247 -13.70 -0.04 -28.73
CA LEU A 247 -14.05 -1.21 -29.50
C LEU A 247 -15.50 -1.65 -29.32
N ASN A 248 -16.30 -0.94 -28.50
CA ASN A 248 -17.67 -1.31 -28.14
C ASN A 248 -17.81 -2.78 -27.70
N THR A 249 -16.92 -3.26 -26.83
CA THR A 249 -16.90 -4.64 -26.34
C THR A 249 -17.11 -4.68 -24.82
N SER A 250 -17.37 -5.86 -24.25
CA SER A 250 -17.53 -6.01 -22.80
C SER A 250 -16.20 -5.75 -22.07
N LEU A 251 -16.26 -5.29 -20.80
CA LEU A 251 -15.04 -5.13 -19.98
C LEU A 251 -14.26 -6.43 -19.85
N ALA A 252 -14.94 -7.57 -19.77
CA ALA A 252 -14.29 -8.87 -19.67
C ALA A 252 -13.55 -9.24 -20.97
N ASP A 253 -14.15 -8.99 -22.12
CA ASP A 253 -13.49 -9.20 -23.42
C ASP A 253 -12.36 -8.19 -23.63
N ALA A 254 -12.54 -6.93 -23.26
CA ALA A 254 -11.51 -5.91 -23.33
C ALA A 254 -10.28 -6.26 -22.48
N GLU A 255 -10.48 -6.76 -21.25
CA GLU A 255 -9.37 -7.23 -20.40
C GLU A 255 -8.65 -8.42 -21.00
N LYS A 256 -9.39 -9.37 -21.60
CA LYS A 256 -8.80 -10.50 -22.30
C LYS A 256 -8.00 -10.05 -23.52
N ILE A 257 -8.55 -9.18 -24.34
CA ILE A 257 -7.91 -8.61 -25.53
C ILE A 257 -6.61 -7.88 -25.15
N LYS A 258 -6.64 -7.05 -24.09
CA LYS A 258 -5.47 -6.36 -23.56
C LYS A 258 -4.34 -7.33 -23.21
N ARG A 259 -4.67 -8.44 -22.54
CA ARG A 259 -3.68 -9.44 -22.12
C ARG A 259 -3.13 -10.29 -23.24
N ASP A 260 -4.00 -10.65 -24.22
CA ASP A 260 -3.66 -11.60 -25.27
C ASP A 260 -2.95 -10.91 -26.44
N TYR A 261 -3.27 -9.63 -26.73
CA TYR A 261 -2.83 -8.92 -27.95
C TYR A 261 -2.28 -7.51 -27.67
N GLY A 262 -2.22 -7.04 -26.41
CA GLY A 262 -1.83 -5.68 -26.09
C GLY A 262 -0.33 -5.43 -26.18
N PHE A 263 0.03 -4.30 -26.78
CA PHE A 263 1.36 -3.70 -26.75
C PHE A 263 1.26 -2.30 -26.10
N ALA A 264 2.29 -1.93 -25.37
CA ALA A 264 2.36 -0.60 -24.74
C ALA A 264 2.82 0.48 -25.70
N ASN A 265 3.54 0.10 -26.77
CA ASN A 265 4.10 0.96 -27.80
C ASN A 265 3.59 0.52 -29.18
N THR A 266 3.11 1.47 -29.98
CA THR A 266 2.63 1.22 -31.35
C THR A 266 3.72 0.77 -32.31
N GLU A 267 4.98 1.17 -32.08
CA GLU A 267 6.11 0.77 -32.92
C GLU A 267 6.37 -0.75 -32.90
N ASP A 268 5.99 -1.42 -31.81
CA ASP A 268 6.15 -2.87 -31.64
C ASP A 268 4.96 -3.68 -32.17
N ALA A 269 3.85 -3.00 -32.47
CA ALA A 269 2.61 -3.63 -32.92
C ALA A 269 2.52 -3.69 -34.47
N SER A 270 1.72 -4.62 -35.00
CA SER A 270 1.59 -4.83 -36.44
C SER A 270 0.15 -4.57 -36.92
N ASP A 271 0.04 -3.79 -38.02
CA ASP A 271 -1.21 -3.59 -38.74
C ASP A 271 -1.73 -4.86 -39.46
N LYS A 272 -0.82 -5.83 -39.74
CA LYS A 272 -1.12 -7.09 -40.42
C LYS A 272 -1.66 -8.16 -39.50
N ASN A 273 -1.30 -8.12 -38.22
CA ASN A 273 -1.81 -9.03 -37.22
C ASN A 273 -3.18 -8.56 -36.77
N GLN A 274 -4.19 -9.39 -37.04
CA GLN A 274 -5.58 -9.05 -36.69
C GLN A 274 -6.18 -10.13 -35.81
N PHE A 275 -7.04 -9.73 -34.90
CA PHE A 275 -7.76 -10.62 -33.99
C PHE A 275 -9.25 -10.28 -33.97
N PRO A 276 -10.14 -11.27 -33.70
CA PRO A 276 -11.58 -11.04 -33.67
C PRO A 276 -12.01 -10.40 -32.36
N VAL A 277 -12.82 -9.34 -32.45
CA VAL A 277 -13.44 -8.65 -31.31
C VAL A 277 -14.95 -8.80 -31.38
N THR A 278 -15.56 -9.26 -30.27
CA THR A 278 -17.01 -9.32 -30.13
C THR A 278 -17.55 -7.93 -29.80
N VAL A 279 -18.26 -7.32 -30.74
CA VAL A 279 -18.85 -5.99 -30.59
C VAL A 279 -20.28 -6.11 -30.07
N VAL A 280 -20.65 -5.34 -29.06
CA VAL A 280 -22.00 -5.33 -28.49
C VAL A 280 -23.03 -4.97 -29.57
N GLY A 281 -24.08 -5.79 -29.71
CA GLY A 281 -25.13 -5.58 -30.70
C GLY A 281 -24.81 -6.08 -32.11
N GLN A 282 -23.66 -6.71 -32.33
CA GLN A 282 -23.31 -7.33 -33.60
C GLN A 282 -23.26 -8.85 -33.50
N ASN A 283 -23.74 -9.53 -34.57
CA ASN A 283 -23.78 -11.00 -34.61
C ASN A 283 -22.47 -11.64 -35.10
N LYS A 284 -21.53 -10.84 -35.62
CA LYS A 284 -20.23 -11.30 -36.13
C LYS A 284 -19.09 -10.48 -35.50
N PRO A 285 -17.98 -11.12 -35.14
CA PRO A 285 -16.80 -10.42 -34.67
C PRO A 285 -16.26 -9.48 -35.77
N VAL A 286 -15.70 -8.36 -35.32
CA VAL A 286 -14.97 -7.40 -36.16
C VAL A 286 -13.48 -7.70 -36.03
N GLN A 287 -12.72 -7.64 -37.13
CA GLN A 287 -11.27 -7.77 -37.10
C GLN A 287 -10.64 -6.44 -36.68
N VAL A 288 -9.78 -6.47 -35.68
CA VAL A 288 -9.04 -5.33 -35.16
C VAL A 288 -7.54 -5.64 -35.25
N SER A 289 -6.72 -4.68 -35.67
CA SER A 289 -5.27 -4.87 -35.73
C SER A 289 -4.62 -4.67 -34.34
N GLU A 290 -3.46 -5.30 -34.14
CA GLU A 290 -2.62 -5.07 -32.97
C GLU A 290 -2.22 -3.60 -32.84
N GLU A 291 -1.86 -2.94 -33.95
CA GLU A 291 -1.49 -1.53 -33.99
C GLU A 291 -2.62 -0.63 -33.47
N TYR A 292 -3.87 -0.82 -33.92
CA TYR A 292 -5.00 -0.03 -33.43
C TYR A 292 -5.30 -0.28 -31.94
N LEU A 293 -5.09 -1.50 -31.45
CA LEU A 293 -5.18 -1.79 -30.02
C LEU A 293 -4.06 -1.11 -29.23
N ALA A 294 -2.83 -1.12 -29.78
CA ALA A 294 -1.68 -0.47 -29.17
C ALA A 294 -1.87 1.05 -29.06
N GLU A 295 -2.44 1.71 -30.08
CA GLU A 295 -2.78 3.14 -30.02
C GLU A 295 -3.66 3.50 -28.82
N ILE A 296 -4.65 2.64 -28.49
CA ILE A 296 -5.55 2.85 -27.36
C ILE A 296 -4.80 2.68 -26.03
N ILE A 297 -3.96 1.65 -25.95
CA ILE A 297 -3.19 1.31 -24.74
C ILE A 297 -2.13 2.38 -24.47
N GLU A 298 -1.35 2.74 -25.50
CA GLU A 298 -0.28 3.73 -25.45
C GLU A 298 -0.80 5.09 -25.00
N ALA A 299 -1.92 5.57 -25.56
CA ALA A 299 -2.52 6.85 -25.19
C ALA A 299 -2.86 6.92 -23.69
N ARG A 300 -3.33 5.84 -23.08
CA ARG A 300 -3.59 5.79 -21.63
C ARG A 300 -2.32 5.70 -20.82
N LEU A 301 -1.36 4.88 -21.24
CA LEU A 301 -0.07 4.75 -20.56
C LEU A 301 0.71 6.05 -20.58
N GLN A 302 0.69 6.78 -21.71
CA GLN A 302 1.29 8.10 -21.83
C GLN A 302 0.72 9.06 -20.80
N GLN A 303 -0.61 9.14 -20.66
CA GLN A 303 -1.26 9.97 -19.65
C GLN A 303 -0.81 9.61 -18.22
N ILE A 304 -0.75 8.30 -17.89
CA ILE A 304 -0.30 7.83 -16.56
C ILE A 304 1.16 8.24 -16.31
N PHE A 305 2.06 7.97 -17.28
CA PHE A 305 3.47 8.29 -17.11
C PHE A 305 3.73 9.81 -17.06
N GLU A 306 3.01 10.62 -17.84
CA GLU A 306 3.10 12.09 -17.77
C GLU A 306 2.66 12.61 -16.39
N THR A 307 1.58 12.05 -15.81
CA THR A 307 1.11 12.42 -14.47
C THR A 307 2.14 12.05 -13.39
N ILE A 308 2.70 10.84 -13.47
CA ILE A 308 3.76 10.38 -12.55
C ILE A 308 5.02 11.22 -12.72
N ARG A 309 5.44 11.50 -13.97
CA ARG A 309 6.59 12.36 -14.28
C ARG A 309 6.45 13.72 -13.62
N ALA A 310 5.31 14.39 -13.81
CA ALA A 310 5.06 15.70 -13.22
C ALA A 310 5.26 15.70 -11.69
N SER A 311 4.77 14.67 -10.99
CA SER A 311 4.96 14.52 -9.54
C SER A 311 6.41 14.22 -9.14
N LEU A 312 7.15 13.47 -9.96
CA LEU A 312 8.56 13.13 -9.71
C LEU A 312 9.49 14.32 -9.98
N ASP A 313 9.16 15.15 -10.99
CA ASP A 313 9.90 16.37 -11.32
C ASP A 313 9.82 17.41 -10.19
N GLU A 314 8.68 17.50 -9.47
CA GLU A 314 8.53 18.39 -8.30
C GLU A 314 9.58 18.13 -7.19
N VAL A 315 10.08 16.91 -7.10
CA VAL A 315 11.08 16.49 -6.11
C VAL A 315 12.43 16.11 -6.73
N SER A 316 12.65 16.43 -8.02
CA SER A 316 13.86 16.08 -8.79
C SER A 316 14.23 14.59 -8.72
N ALA A 317 13.26 13.70 -8.59
CA ALA A 317 13.51 12.27 -8.41
C ALA A 317 14.03 11.58 -9.67
N LEU A 318 13.77 12.12 -10.86
CA LEU A 318 14.28 11.60 -12.12
C LEU A 318 15.76 11.94 -12.38
N GLU A 319 16.36 12.80 -11.55
CA GLU A 319 17.81 13.08 -11.56
C GLU A 319 18.65 12.03 -10.81
N LEU A 320 17.99 11.10 -10.09
CA LEU A 320 18.64 10.05 -9.32
C LEU A 320 19.34 9.03 -10.24
N PRO A 321 20.57 8.58 -9.91
CA PRO A 321 21.38 7.72 -10.78
C PRO A 321 20.77 6.34 -11.08
N GLY A 322 19.94 5.82 -10.18
CA GLY A 322 19.34 4.48 -10.31
C GLY A 322 18.23 4.37 -11.35
N GLY A 323 17.79 5.50 -11.95
CA GLY A 323 16.71 5.52 -12.93
C GLY A 323 15.38 5.01 -12.39
N VAL A 324 14.64 4.25 -13.19
CA VAL A 324 13.29 3.76 -12.87
C VAL A 324 13.20 2.24 -12.94
N VAL A 325 12.55 1.64 -11.95
CA VAL A 325 12.19 0.22 -11.92
C VAL A 325 10.69 0.06 -11.99
N LEU A 326 10.19 -0.57 -13.04
CA LEU A 326 8.78 -0.88 -13.22
C LEU A 326 8.44 -2.23 -12.56
N THR A 327 7.27 -2.29 -11.96
CA THR A 327 6.64 -3.52 -11.47
C THR A 327 5.13 -3.44 -11.59
N GLY A 328 4.39 -4.46 -11.11
CA GLY A 328 2.94 -4.51 -11.25
C GLY A 328 2.46 -5.23 -12.51
N GLY A 329 1.16 -5.47 -12.59
CA GLY A 329 0.58 -6.28 -13.66
C GLY A 329 0.67 -5.67 -15.05
N VAL A 330 0.60 -4.35 -15.15
CA VAL A 330 0.67 -3.60 -16.42
C VAL A 330 2.11 -3.54 -16.96
N ALA A 331 3.11 -3.63 -16.08
CA ALA A 331 4.52 -3.68 -16.47
C ALA A 331 4.89 -4.92 -17.31
N ALA A 332 3.97 -5.88 -17.44
CA ALA A 332 4.16 -7.05 -18.32
C ALA A 332 3.79 -6.79 -19.79
N LEU A 333 3.23 -5.63 -20.12
CA LEU A 333 2.92 -5.31 -21.52
C LEU A 333 4.22 -5.15 -22.34
N PRO A 334 4.33 -5.81 -23.51
CA PRO A 334 5.44 -5.58 -24.42
C PRO A 334 5.55 -4.11 -24.82
N GLY A 335 6.78 -3.58 -24.97
CA GLY A 335 7.04 -2.17 -25.33
C GLY A 335 6.88 -1.16 -24.16
N ILE A 336 6.62 -1.62 -22.92
CA ILE A 336 6.39 -0.72 -21.78
C ILE A 336 7.68 0.00 -21.34
N VAL A 337 8.84 -0.63 -21.51
CA VAL A 337 10.13 -0.04 -21.12
C VAL A 337 10.47 1.13 -22.04
N GLU A 338 10.39 0.89 -23.34
CA GLU A 338 10.66 1.88 -24.38
C GLU A 338 9.75 3.10 -24.24
N LEU A 339 8.45 2.87 -24.06
CA LEU A 339 7.48 3.96 -23.81
C LEU A 339 7.80 4.74 -22.55
N ALA A 340 8.16 4.05 -21.46
CA ALA A 340 8.49 4.71 -20.19
C ALA A 340 9.80 5.50 -20.30
N GLU A 341 10.83 5.00 -20.98
CA GLU A 341 12.10 5.70 -21.23
C GLU A 341 11.88 6.98 -22.05
N ASP A 342 11.06 6.91 -23.10
CA ASP A 342 10.74 8.07 -23.94
C ASP A 342 10.03 9.17 -23.16
N ILE A 343 9.09 8.79 -22.28
CA ILE A 343 8.32 9.78 -21.52
C ILE A 343 9.12 10.30 -20.32
N LEU A 344 9.75 9.42 -19.55
CA LEU A 344 10.45 9.80 -18.31
C LEU A 344 11.84 10.38 -18.54
N GLY A 345 12.48 10.05 -19.69
CA GLY A 345 13.80 10.57 -20.05
C GLY A 345 14.96 9.95 -19.26
N VAL A 346 14.78 8.79 -18.66
CA VAL A 346 15.75 8.07 -17.84
C VAL A 346 15.75 6.58 -18.17
N ASN A 347 16.81 5.86 -17.79
CA ASN A 347 16.86 4.40 -17.97
C ASN A 347 15.74 3.72 -17.16
N VAL A 348 15.07 2.76 -17.79
CA VAL A 348 13.98 2.00 -17.20
C VAL A 348 14.27 0.50 -17.29
N ARG A 349 13.97 -0.25 -16.23
CA ARG A 349 13.97 -1.70 -16.23
C ARG A 349 12.73 -2.27 -15.57
N ILE A 350 12.37 -3.51 -15.88
CA ILE A 350 11.29 -4.23 -15.21
C ILE A 350 11.87 -5.14 -14.14
N TYR A 351 11.27 -5.14 -12.95
CA TYR A 351 11.51 -6.18 -11.96
C TYR A 351 10.56 -7.35 -12.16
N VAL A 352 11.11 -8.53 -12.34
CA VAL A 352 10.39 -9.81 -12.43
C VAL A 352 10.92 -10.73 -11.33
N PRO A 353 10.07 -11.24 -10.41
CA PRO A 353 10.50 -12.21 -9.43
C PRO A 353 11.15 -13.44 -10.05
N GLU A 354 12.23 -13.94 -9.45
CA GLU A 354 12.96 -15.11 -9.94
C GLU A 354 12.37 -16.44 -9.45
N GLN A 355 11.56 -16.40 -8.38
CA GLN A 355 10.98 -17.57 -7.73
C GLN A 355 10.07 -18.36 -8.68
N MET A 356 10.24 -19.67 -8.68
CA MET A 356 9.44 -20.57 -9.53
C MET A 356 7.93 -20.39 -9.25
N GLY A 357 7.15 -20.24 -10.30
CA GLY A 357 5.70 -20.00 -10.21
C GLY A 357 5.29 -18.54 -9.92
N LEU A 358 6.25 -17.65 -9.64
CA LEU A 358 6.00 -16.22 -9.39
C LEU A 358 6.62 -15.29 -10.44
N ARG A 359 7.17 -15.81 -11.53
CA ARG A 359 7.88 -15.05 -12.58
C ARG A 359 6.94 -14.16 -13.40
N HIS A 360 6.31 -13.21 -12.72
CA HIS A 360 5.49 -12.17 -13.33
C HIS A 360 5.54 -10.93 -12.45
N PRO A 361 5.70 -9.71 -12.99
CA PRO A 361 5.83 -8.47 -12.21
C PRO A 361 4.68 -8.26 -11.21
N GLN A 362 3.48 -8.73 -11.51
CA GLN A 362 2.32 -8.62 -10.62
C GLN A 362 2.52 -9.25 -9.23
N ASN A 363 3.48 -10.14 -9.05
CA ASN A 363 3.73 -10.85 -7.79
C ASN A 363 4.77 -10.14 -6.91
N ALA A 364 5.39 -9.07 -7.42
CA ALA A 364 6.47 -8.36 -6.73
C ALA A 364 6.04 -7.86 -5.35
N THR A 365 4.86 -7.23 -5.25
CA THR A 365 4.37 -6.66 -3.98
C THR A 365 4.17 -7.72 -2.91
N ALA A 366 3.44 -8.81 -3.19
CA ALA A 366 3.21 -9.87 -2.21
C ALA A 366 4.52 -10.58 -1.79
N LEU A 367 5.44 -10.81 -2.75
CA LEU A 367 6.77 -11.35 -2.48
C LEU A 367 7.61 -10.39 -1.61
N SER A 368 7.53 -9.08 -1.89
CA SER A 368 8.28 -8.09 -1.13
C SER A 368 7.86 -8.03 0.34
N LEU A 369 6.58 -8.24 0.65
CA LEU A 369 6.11 -8.26 2.03
C LEU A 369 6.80 -9.35 2.87
N ILE A 370 6.88 -10.58 2.35
CA ILE A 370 7.54 -11.67 3.06
C ILE A 370 9.06 -11.49 3.12
N THR A 371 9.67 -11.04 2.02
CA THR A 371 11.12 -10.83 1.96
C THR A 371 11.56 -9.73 2.92
N TYR A 372 10.82 -8.62 2.94
CA TYR A 372 11.06 -7.51 3.85
C TYR A 372 10.92 -7.93 5.31
N SER A 373 9.82 -8.61 5.67
CA SER A 373 9.59 -9.06 7.04
C SER A 373 10.63 -10.09 7.51
N GLY A 374 10.99 -11.03 6.65
CA GLY A 374 12.00 -12.07 6.98
C GLY A 374 13.43 -11.54 7.13
N ARG A 375 13.76 -10.39 6.51
CA ARG A 375 15.09 -9.76 6.62
C ARG A 375 15.22 -8.78 7.78
N GLN A 376 14.15 -8.54 8.57
CA GLN A 376 14.22 -7.63 9.70
C GLN A 376 15.15 -8.15 10.80
N SER A 377 16.04 -7.26 11.30
CA SER A 377 16.85 -7.56 12.50
C SER A 377 15.93 -7.72 13.73
N GLU A 378 16.44 -8.39 14.76
CA GLU A 378 15.70 -8.54 16.02
C GLU A 378 15.30 -7.17 16.60
N THR A 379 16.19 -6.19 16.57
CA THR A 379 15.92 -4.83 17.06
C THR A 379 14.78 -4.17 16.27
N ARG A 380 14.75 -4.31 14.94
CA ARG A 380 13.65 -3.80 14.12
C ARG A 380 12.34 -4.53 14.37
N ARG A 381 12.39 -5.83 14.67
CA ARG A 381 11.20 -6.61 15.11
C ARG A 381 10.66 -6.06 16.43
N LEU A 382 11.52 -5.77 17.43
CA LEU A 382 11.11 -5.17 18.70
C LEU A 382 10.44 -3.79 18.53
N VAL A 383 10.92 -2.97 17.60
CA VAL A 383 10.32 -1.68 17.26
C VAL A 383 8.91 -1.88 16.66
N LYS A 384 8.74 -2.86 15.78
CA LYS A 384 7.42 -3.20 15.21
C LYS A 384 6.47 -3.78 16.25
N ASP A 385 6.95 -4.66 17.12
CA ASP A 385 6.15 -5.29 18.19
C ASP A 385 5.61 -4.25 19.16
N ALA A 386 6.37 -3.20 19.47
CA ALA A 386 5.89 -2.08 20.28
C ALA A 386 4.68 -1.38 19.63
N LEU A 387 4.74 -1.13 18.29
CA LEU A 387 3.61 -0.57 17.55
C LEU A 387 2.40 -1.51 17.55
N MET A 388 2.60 -2.81 17.32
CA MET A 388 1.51 -3.80 17.31
C MET A 388 0.87 -3.96 18.69
N GLY A 389 1.64 -3.88 19.78
CA GLY A 389 1.14 -3.87 21.15
C GLY A 389 0.18 -2.71 21.44
N GLU A 390 0.45 -1.53 20.92
CA GLU A 390 -0.48 -0.39 21.01
C GLU A 390 -1.79 -0.61 20.24
N PHE A 391 -1.74 -1.23 19.05
CA PHE A 391 -2.95 -1.57 18.30
C PHE A 391 -3.88 -2.52 19.07
N VAL A 392 -3.33 -3.56 19.70
CA VAL A 392 -4.11 -4.50 20.50
C VAL A 392 -4.74 -3.80 21.73
N ALA A 393 -4.00 -2.89 22.37
CA ALA A 393 -4.51 -2.13 23.51
C ALA A 393 -5.64 -1.16 23.13
N GLN A 394 -5.56 -0.52 21.95
CA GLN A 394 -6.61 0.39 21.47
C GLN A 394 -7.89 -0.35 21.03
N THR A 395 -7.78 -1.52 20.41
CA THR A 395 -8.95 -2.32 20.00
C THR A 395 -9.68 -2.94 21.20
N SER A 396 -8.96 -3.28 22.27
CA SER A 396 -9.57 -3.80 23.51
C SER A 396 -10.24 -2.74 24.36
N GLN A 397 -9.99 -1.44 24.13
CA GLN A 397 -10.65 -0.32 24.82
C GLN A 397 -11.84 0.29 24.06
N ALA A 398 -12.19 -0.22 22.87
CA ALA A 398 -13.40 0.21 22.20
C ALA A 398 -14.62 -0.14 23.08
N PRO A 399 -15.47 0.83 23.47
CA PRO A 399 -16.62 0.54 24.34
C PRO A 399 -17.56 -0.40 23.60
N VAL A 400 -17.77 -1.57 24.17
CA VAL A 400 -18.90 -2.43 23.82
C VAL A 400 -20.14 -1.58 24.05
N ALA A 401 -20.75 -1.08 22.99
CA ALA A 401 -22.01 -0.37 23.05
C ALA A 401 -23.07 -1.34 23.56
N ASP A 402 -23.25 -1.33 24.89
CA ASP A 402 -24.29 -2.10 25.57
C ASP A 402 -25.66 -1.51 25.17
N GLY A 403 -26.29 -2.13 24.18
CA GLY A 403 -27.56 -1.73 23.57
C GLY A 403 -28.75 -1.79 24.52
N ARG A 404 -28.52 -1.85 25.87
CA ARG A 404 -29.57 -1.91 26.86
C ARG A 404 -29.87 -0.59 27.55
N THR A 405 -28.98 0.43 27.52
CA THR A 405 -29.17 1.68 28.24
C THR A 405 -29.94 2.75 27.47
N GLN A 406 -30.10 2.63 26.15
CA GLN A 406 -30.87 3.63 25.37
C GLN A 406 -32.39 3.41 25.37
N ARG A 407 -32.93 2.25 25.78
CA ARG A 407 -34.37 2.04 25.87
C ARG A 407 -35.06 2.57 27.17
N GLN A 408 -34.31 2.90 28.17
CA GLN A 408 -34.88 3.44 29.42
C GLN A 408 -34.88 4.96 29.51
N GLN A 409 -34.09 5.69 28.74
CA GLN A 409 -34.11 7.16 28.75
C GLN A 409 -35.18 7.76 27.82
N VAL A 410 -35.62 7.08 26.77
CA VAL A 410 -36.70 7.58 25.91
C VAL A 410 -38.10 7.43 26.52
N ALA A 411 -38.27 6.61 27.55
CA ALA A 411 -39.55 6.44 28.22
C ALA A 411 -39.86 7.48 29.36
N ASN A 412 -38.87 8.25 29.81
CA ASN A 412 -39.04 9.22 30.89
C ASN A 412 -39.15 10.70 30.46
N GLU A 413 -38.92 11.01 29.18
CA GLU A 413 -39.03 12.40 28.68
C GLU A 413 -40.37 12.72 27.99
N ALA A 414 -41.30 11.77 27.90
CA ALA A 414 -42.61 11.96 27.24
C ALA A 414 -43.72 12.51 28.14
N SER A 415 -43.46 12.95 29.39
CA SER A 415 -44.50 13.35 30.33
C SER A 415 -44.38 14.74 30.94
N GLN A 416 -43.68 15.69 30.31
CA GLN A 416 -43.76 17.10 30.73
C GLN A 416 -43.62 18.05 29.53
N GLN A 417 -44.73 18.46 28.94
CA GLN A 417 -44.86 19.68 28.18
C GLN A 417 -46.09 20.49 28.66
N PRO A 418 -45.93 21.78 29.00
CA PRO A 418 -47.01 22.73 28.93
C PRO A 418 -46.91 23.54 27.62
N SER A 419 -48.08 23.71 27.06
CA SER A 419 -48.43 24.43 25.83
C SER A 419 -48.05 25.93 25.80
N ALA A 420 -47.50 26.42 24.67
CA ALA A 420 -47.67 27.82 24.26
C ALA A 420 -47.60 27.94 22.72
N LYS A 421 -48.58 28.68 22.18
CA LYS A 421 -48.86 28.90 20.76
C LYS A 421 -47.92 29.95 20.11
N PRO A 422 -47.87 30.02 18.76
CA PRO A 422 -46.79 30.64 18.01
C PRO A 422 -47.06 32.14 17.69
N LYS A 423 -45.96 32.89 17.49
CA LYS A 423 -46.02 34.20 16.76
C LYS A 423 -45.14 34.13 15.53
N VAL A 424 -45.78 34.44 14.41
CA VAL A 424 -45.24 34.64 13.10
C VAL A 424 -44.53 35.99 13.03
N SER A 425 -43.31 36.05 12.48
CA SER A 425 -42.84 37.25 11.82
C SER A 425 -42.00 36.88 10.61
N LYS A 426 -42.40 37.43 9.46
CA LYS A 426 -41.73 37.40 8.18
C LYS A 426 -40.61 38.41 8.16
N GLU A 427 -39.43 38.06 7.72
CA GLU A 427 -38.57 39.00 7.04
C GLU A 427 -37.75 38.34 5.91
N LYS A 428 -37.89 38.90 4.73
CA LYS A 428 -37.11 38.66 3.51
C LYS A 428 -35.79 39.41 3.62
N LYS A 429 -34.67 38.79 3.22
CA LYS A 429 -33.57 39.47 2.49
C LYS A 429 -32.62 38.46 1.83
N SER A 430 -32.60 38.50 0.60
CA SER A 430 -31.62 38.79 -0.48
C SER A 430 -30.40 37.86 -0.54
N ARG A 431 -30.40 37.10 -1.67
CA ARG A 431 -29.22 36.42 -2.23
C ARG A 431 -28.22 37.46 -2.75
N THR A 432 -26.97 37.39 -2.35
CA THR A 432 -25.83 37.91 -3.12
C THR A 432 -24.59 37.05 -2.93
N ASN A 433 -24.05 36.61 -4.02
CA ASN A 433 -22.73 36.06 -4.39
C ASN A 433 -21.67 35.90 -3.28
N ARG A 434 -21.32 34.64 -3.02
CA ARG A 434 -20.06 34.22 -2.33
C ARG A 434 -19.32 33.19 -3.14
N VAL A 435 -18.98 33.46 -4.38
CA VAL A 435 -18.08 32.60 -5.19
C VAL A 435 -16.79 33.36 -5.55
N GLY A 436 -16.73 34.69 -5.30
CA GLY A 436 -15.60 35.54 -5.67
C GLY A 436 -14.42 35.59 -4.69
N ASP A 437 -14.63 35.24 -3.42
CA ASP A 437 -13.63 35.47 -2.37
C ASP A 437 -12.76 34.24 -2.04
N PHE A 438 -13.05 33.06 -2.62
CA PHE A 438 -12.27 31.84 -2.35
C PHE A 438 -11.02 31.68 -3.23
N ILE A 439 -10.92 32.43 -4.33
CA ILE A 439 -9.81 32.31 -5.30
C ILE A 439 -8.67 33.29 -5.02
N ARG A 440 -8.83 34.27 -4.13
CA ARG A 440 -7.83 35.32 -3.91
C ARG A 440 -6.80 35.04 -2.81
N ASN A 441 -7.00 34.00 -1.98
CA ASN A 441 -6.07 33.64 -0.88
C ASN A 441 -5.15 32.45 -1.17
N PHE A 442 -4.99 32.08 -2.43
CA PHE A 442 -4.12 30.95 -2.81
C PHE A 442 -2.85 31.38 -3.59
N PHE A 443 -2.65 32.69 -3.77
CA PHE A 443 -1.48 33.26 -4.50
C PHE A 443 -0.91 34.50 -3.79
N ASP A 444 -0.70 34.42 -2.47
CA ASP A 444 0.22 35.32 -1.73
C ASP A 444 1.01 34.50 -0.72
#